data_67807cc682f024973b8c41bd2aec142b
#
_entry.id   67807cc682f024973b8c41bd2aec142b
#
_cell.length_a   1.000
_cell.length_b   1.000
_cell.length_c   1.000
_cell.angle_alpha   90.00
_cell.angle_beta   90.00
_cell.angle_gamma   90.00
#
_symmetry.space_group_name_H-M   'P 1'
#
loop_
_entity.id
_entity.type
_entity.pdbx_description
1 polymer ?
#
loop_
_entity_poly.entity_id
_entity_poly.type
_entity_poly.pdbx_seq_one_letter_code
_entity_poly.pdbx_strand_id
1 'polypeptide(L)'
;MNKVFFGFALADSMFAGDCDIHRKALTADEVKAMAEAGELTPCLNPSHKATIDAMRARFGIEVAIPETPPRVNVGSGDSVVVMGVRGLPRLTDRHEYTEDEIASATFSFAEYTVA
;
A
#
# COMPACT_ATOMS: atom_id res chain seq x y z
N MET A 1 -12.78 12.43 11.91
CA MET A 1 -12.20 11.07 11.82
C MET A 1 -10.99 11.10 10.91
N ASN A 2 -9.92 10.45 11.34
CA ASN A 2 -8.69 10.38 10.55
C ASN A 2 -8.84 9.31 9.46
N LYS A 3 -8.24 9.60 8.31
CA LYS A 3 -8.23 8.67 7.19
C LYS A 3 -6.91 7.92 7.16
N VAL A 4 -6.96 6.66 6.71
CA VAL A 4 -5.77 5.84 6.48
C VAL A 4 -5.79 5.38 5.03
N PHE A 5 -4.87 5.92 4.24
CA PHE A 5 -4.72 5.55 2.84
C PHE A 5 -3.76 4.39 2.70
N PHE A 6 -3.85 3.64 1.62
CA PHE A 6 -2.94 2.55 1.31
C PHE A 6 -2.41 2.70 -0.11
N GLY A 7 -1.10 2.60 -0.28
CA GLY A 7 -0.47 2.69 -1.59
C GLY A 7 0.94 2.11 -1.58
N PHE A 8 1.66 2.35 -2.68
CA PHE A 8 3.01 1.82 -2.87
C PHE A 8 4.10 2.89 -2.80
N ALA A 9 3.72 4.15 -2.67
CA ALA A 9 4.67 5.26 -2.57
C ALA A 9 4.01 6.48 -1.96
N LEU A 10 4.82 7.40 -1.45
CA LEU A 10 4.38 8.73 -1.09
C LEU A 10 4.61 9.66 -2.28
N ALA A 11 3.66 10.55 -2.51
CA ALA A 11 3.77 11.57 -3.54
C ALA A 11 3.65 12.95 -2.90
N ASP A 12 4.41 13.91 -3.40
CA ASP A 12 4.38 15.28 -2.91
C ASP A 12 2.96 15.89 -2.95
N SER A 13 2.20 15.54 -3.98
CA SER A 13 0.83 16.02 -4.15
C SER A 13 -0.16 15.56 -3.07
N MET A 14 0.23 14.61 -2.24
CA MET A 14 -0.60 14.13 -1.12
C MET A 14 -0.65 15.14 0.03
N PHE A 15 0.29 16.08 0.07
CA PHE A 15 0.45 17.03 1.18
C PHE A 15 0.20 18.45 0.71
N ALA A 16 -0.62 19.19 1.45
CA ALA A 16 -1.09 20.52 1.02
C ALA A 16 -0.18 21.67 1.48
N GLY A 17 0.86 21.41 2.23
CA GLY A 17 1.75 22.46 2.75
C GLY A 17 2.79 21.87 3.68
N ASP A 18 3.42 22.71 4.46
CA ASP A 18 4.43 22.27 5.41
C ASP A 18 3.80 21.35 6.45
N CYS A 19 4.44 20.21 6.72
CA CYS A 19 3.96 19.28 7.72
C CYS A 19 5.11 18.41 8.24
N ASP A 20 4.91 17.88 9.43
CA ASP A 20 5.81 16.87 10.00
C ASP A 20 5.21 15.51 9.82
N ILE A 21 6.03 14.55 9.40
CA ILE A 21 5.59 13.18 9.12
C ILE A 21 6.31 12.23 10.07
N HIS A 22 5.54 11.39 10.75
CA HIS A 22 6.08 10.34 11.62
C HIS A 22 5.93 8.99 10.91
N ARG A 23 7.06 8.30 10.72
CA ARG A 23 7.09 6.97 10.09
C ARG A 23 7.15 5.88 11.17
N LYS A 24 6.25 4.92 11.05
CA LYS A 24 6.23 3.74 11.92
C LYS A 24 6.24 2.49 11.06
N ALA A 25 7.20 1.59 11.29
CA ALA A 25 7.20 0.30 10.62
C ALA A 25 6.04 -0.56 11.10
N LEU A 26 5.38 -1.26 10.18
CA LEU A 26 4.28 -2.16 10.49
C LEU A 26 4.63 -3.59 10.08
N THR A 27 4.04 -4.56 10.77
CA THR A 27 4.09 -5.96 10.35
C THR A 27 2.98 -6.25 9.34
N ALA A 28 3.13 -7.33 8.58
CA ALA A 28 2.09 -7.77 7.65
C ALA A 28 0.78 -8.09 8.41
N ASP A 29 0.87 -8.65 9.60
CA ASP A 29 -0.31 -8.97 10.40
C ASP A 29 -1.06 -7.72 10.84
N GLU A 30 -0.35 -6.65 11.19
CA GLU A 30 -0.97 -5.36 11.52
C GLU A 30 -1.72 -4.79 10.32
N VAL A 31 -1.11 -4.82 9.13
CA VAL A 31 -1.75 -4.32 7.90
C VAL A 31 -2.95 -5.19 7.53
N LYS A 32 -2.84 -6.50 7.69
CA LYS A 32 -3.95 -7.42 7.44
C LYS A 32 -5.15 -7.11 8.33
N ALA A 33 -4.91 -6.86 9.61
CA ALA A 33 -5.96 -6.49 10.55
C ALA A 33 -6.64 -5.17 10.15
N MET A 34 -5.88 -4.17 9.70
CA MET A 34 -6.41 -2.90 9.22
C MET A 34 -7.28 -3.10 7.98
N ALA A 35 -6.84 -3.95 7.05
CA ALA A 35 -7.60 -4.26 5.84
C ALA A 35 -8.91 -4.98 6.16
N GLU A 36 -8.88 -5.96 7.06
CA GLU A 36 -10.06 -6.71 7.48
C GLU A 36 -11.06 -5.83 8.22
N ALA A 37 -10.58 -4.83 8.96
CA ALA A 37 -11.45 -3.87 9.64
C ALA A 37 -12.04 -2.81 8.72
N GLY A 38 -11.63 -2.79 7.44
CA GLY A 38 -12.11 -1.79 6.48
C GLY A 38 -11.56 -0.40 6.69
N GLU A 39 -10.41 -0.28 7.35
CA GLU A 39 -9.79 1.00 7.69
C GLU A 39 -9.00 1.63 6.55
N LEU A 40 -8.59 0.83 5.56
CA LEU A 40 -7.71 1.29 4.49
C LEU A 40 -8.49 1.84 3.30
N THR A 41 -8.11 3.04 2.84
CA THR A 41 -8.60 3.63 1.60
C THR A 41 -7.53 3.41 0.52
N PRO A 42 -7.78 2.53 -0.47
CA PRO A 42 -6.76 2.24 -1.49
C PRO A 42 -6.53 3.43 -2.42
N CYS A 43 -5.25 3.74 -2.68
CA CYS A 43 -4.83 4.77 -3.62
C CYS A 43 -4.17 4.12 -4.84
N LEU A 44 -4.73 3.03 -5.30
CA LEU A 44 -4.17 2.17 -6.33
C LEU A 44 -4.96 2.30 -7.62
N ASN A 45 -4.39 1.86 -8.72
CA ASN A 45 -5.06 1.79 -10.01
C ASN A 45 -4.92 0.37 -10.59
N PRO A 46 -5.64 0.04 -11.67
CA PRO A 46 -5.59 -1.33 -12.22
C PRO A 46 -4.21 -1.82 -12.63
N SER A 47 -3.25 -0.94 -12.87
CA SER A 47 -1.87 -1.35 -13.19
C SER A 47 -1.16 -2.02 -12.00
N HIS A 48 -1.66 -1.88 -10.79
CA HIS A 48 -1.09 -2.48 -9.58
C HIS A 48 -1.62 -3.88 -9.28
N LYS A 49 -2.49 -4.43 -10.12
CA LYS A 49 -3.16 -5.70 -9.86
C LYS A 49 -2.20 -6.84 -9.55
N ALA A 50 -1.13 -7.01 -10.33
CA ALA A 50 -0.18 -8.11 -10.13
C ALA A 50 0.50 -8.02 -8.75
N THR A 51 0.86 -6.82 -8.32
CA THR A 51 1.51 -6.61 -7.01
C THR A 51 0.52 -6.83 -5.86
N ILE A 52 -0.73 -6.40 -6.03
CA ILE A 52 -1.78 -6.66 -5.03
C ILE A 52 -2.09 -8.15 -4.94
N ASP A 53 -2.14 -8.85 -6.06
CA ASP A 53 -2.34 -10.31 -6.08
C ASP A 53 -1.19 -11.02 -5.37
N ALA A 54 0.06 -10.54 -5.55
CA ALA A 54 1.22 -11.07 -4.86
C ALA A 54 1.14 -10.88 -3.34
N MET A 55 0.72 -9.69 -2.90
CA MET A 55 0.52 -9.40 -1.48
C MET A 55 -0.55 -10.30 -0.87
N ARG A 56 -1.67 -10.49 -1.57
CA ARG A 56 -2.74 -11.37 -1.13
C ARG A 56 -2.26 -12.83 -1.04
N ALA A 57 -1.53 -13.29 -2.04
CA ALA A 57 -1.01 -14.66 -2.05
C ALA A 57 -0.02 -14.91 -0.91
N ARG A 58 0.82 -13.92 -0.59
CA ARG A 58 1.86 -14.05 0.42
C ARG A 58 1.34 -13.92 1.86
N PHE A 59 0.44 -12.98 2.10
CA PHE A 59 0.02 -12.60 3.46
C PHE A 59 -1.48 -12.72 3.71
N GLY A 60 -2.28 -12.97 2.70
CA GLY A 60 -3.73 -12.97 2.84
C GLY A 60 -4.34 -11.58 3.03
N ILE A 61 -3.60 -10.53 2.67
CA ILE A 61 -4.08 -9.15 2.76
C ILE A 61 -4.87 -8.83 1.50
N GLU A 62 -6.14 -8.49 1.66
CA GLU A 62 -7.00 -8.11 0.54
C GLU A 62 -7.29 -6.62 0.56
N VAL A 63 -6.97 -5.96 -0.55
CA VAL A 63 -7.23 -4.54 -0.74
C VAL A 63 -7.87 -4.38 -2.12
N ALA A 64 -9.00 -3.68 -2.17
CA ALA A 64 -9.69 -3.44 -3.44
C ALA A 64 -8.88 -2.46 -4.31
N ILE A 65 -8.90 -2.67 -5.62
CA ILE A 65 -8.27 -1.76 -6.57
C ILE A 65 -9.39 -0.92 -7.21
N PRO A 66 -9.44 0.40 -6.96
CA PRO A 66 -10.46 1.24 -7.58
C PRO A 66 -10.17 1.42 -9.08
N GLU A 67 -11.23 1.56 -9.86
CA GLU A 67 -11.09 1.83 -11.31
C GLU A 67 -10.42 3.18 -11.56
N THR A 68 -10.79 4.16 -10.75
CA THR A 68 -10.20 5.49 -10.79
C THR A 68 -9.55 5.76 -9.42
N PRO A 69 -8.22 6.03 -9.38
CA PRO A 69 -7.57 6.32 -8.12
C PRO A 69 -8.20 7.53 -7.43
N PRO A 70 -8.47 7.46 -6.11
CA PRO A 70 -8.99 8.61 -5.40
C PRO A 70 -7.93 9.71 -5.31
N ARG A 71 -8.38 10.94 -5.20
CA ARG A 71 -7.48 12.05 -4.90
C ARG A 71 -7.06 11.95 -3.43
N VAL A 72 -5.76 11.88 -3.19
CA VAL A 72 -5.22 11.72 -1.84
C VAL A 72 -4.82 13.07 -1.27
N ASN A 73 -5.38 13.38 -0.12
CA ASN A 73 -5.06 14.58 0.65
C ASN A 73 -4.83 14.15 2.10
N VAL A 74 -3.59 14.17 2.53
CA VAL A 74 -3.21 13.71 3.86
C VAL A 74 -3.11 14.90 4.79
N GLY A 75 -4.12 15.09 5.61
CA GLY A 75 -4.18 16.17 6.59
C GLY A 75 -3.67 15.74 7.96
N SER A 76 -3.68 16.67 8.90
CA SER A 76 -3.26 16.42 10.28
C SER A 76 -4.02 15.23 10.88
N GLY A 77 -3.30 14.25 11.38
CA GLY A 77 -3.85 13.03 11.94
C GLY A 77 -4.14 11.92 10.93
N ASP A 78 -4.14 12.23 9.64
CA ASP A 78 -4.30 11.22 8.59
C ASP A 78 -2.99 10.51 8.34
N SER A 79 -3.04 9.31 7.78
CA SER A 79 -1.84 8.53 7.50
C SER A 79 -1.93 7.81 6.15
N VAL A 80 -0.76 7.38 5.68
CA VAL A 80 -0.63 6.55 4.49
C VAL A 80 0.16 5.31 4.87
N VAL A 81 -0.42 4.13 4.64
CA VAL A 81 0.29 2.86 4.76
C VAL A 81 0.92 2.57 3.41
N VAL A 82 2.24 2.41 3.39
CA VAL A 82 2.99 2.15 2.17
C VAL A 82 3.59 0.75 2.21
N MET A 83 3.34 -0.03 1.16
CA MET A 83 3.97 -1.32 0.97
C MET A 83 5.17 -1.15 0.04
N GLY A 84 6.36 -1.57 0.51
CA GLY A 84 7.53 -1.71 -0.30
C GLY A 84 7.74 -3.18 -0.68
N VAL A 85 8.29 -3.42 -1.86
CA VAL A 85 8.61 -4.77 -2.30
C VAL A 85 9.95 -4.78 -3.05
N ARG A 86 10.75 -5.82 -2.81
CA ARG A 86 12.02 -6.05 -3.50
C ARG A 86 12.04 -7.49 -4.00
N GLY A 87 12.71 -7.70 -5.13
CA GLY A 87 12.91 -9.03 -5.69
C GLY A 87 11.83 -9.50 -6.63
N LEU A 88 10.79 -8.70 -6.89
CA LEU A 88 9.84 -9.01 -7.95
C LEU A 88 10.36 -8.52 -9.29
N PRO A 89 10.37 -9.36 -10.34
CA PRO A 89 10.80 -8.93 -11.66
C PRO A 89 9.77 -7.99 -12.30
N ARG A 90 10.23 -7.23 -13.29
CA ARG A 90 9.33 -6.42 -14.09
C ARG A 90 8.51 -7.33 -15.01
N LEU A 91 7.19 -7.22 -14.97
CA LEU A 91 6.33 -7.99 -15.86
C LEU A 91 6.27 -7.32 -17.24
N THR A 92 6.75 -8.03 -18.26
CA THR A 92 6.76 -7.56 -19.66
C THR A 92 5.91 -8.41 -20.57
N ASP A 93 5.98 -9.74 -20.40
CA ASP A 93 5.30 -10.70 -21.27
C ASP A 93 4.16 -11.45 -20.58
N ARG A 94 3.88 -11.14 -19.34
CA ARG A 94 2.84 -11.80 -18.55
C ARG A 94 2.26 -10.82 -17.54
N HIS A 95 1.11 -11.18 -16.98
CA HIS A 95 0.35 -10.30 -16.09
C HIS A 95 0.38 -10.74 -14.63
N GLU A 96 1.04 -11.85 -14.32
CA GLU A 96 1.09 -12.39 -12.97
C GLU A 96 2.50 -12.85 -12.60
N TYR A 97 2.80 -12.83 -11.30
CA TYR A 97 4.03 -13.36 -10.76
C TYR A 97 3.85 -14.87 -10.46
N THR A 98 4.94 -15.64 -10.56
CA THR A 98 4.91 -17.04 -10.15
C THR A 98 4.95 -17.16 -8.63
N GLU A 99 4.57 -18.34 -8.10
CA GLU A 99 4.65 -18.61 -6.67
C GLU A 99 6.08 -18.48 -6.15
N ASP A 100 7.08 -18.93 -6.90
CA ASP A 100 8.49 -18.83 -6.52
C ASP A 100 8.94 -17.36 -6.45
N GLU A 101 8.52 -16.54 -7.39
CA GLU A 101 8.83 -15.12 -7.41
C GLU A 101 8.25 -14.42 -6.18
N ILE A 102 7.00 -14.71 -5.86
CA ILE A 102 6.31 -14.14 -4.69
C ILE A 102 6.99 -14.60 -3.40
N ALA A 103 7.33 -15.89 -3.30
CA ALA A 103 7.98 -16.46 -2.11
C ALA A 103 9.38 -15.88 -1.88
N SER A 104 10.08 -15.52 -2.96
CA SER A 104 11.44 -14.98 -2.89
C SER A 104 11.47 -13.47 -2.68
N ALA A 105 10.36 -12.78 -2.88
CA ALA A 105 10.29 -11.33 -2.71
C ALA A 105 10.28 -10.92 -1.24
N THR A 106 10.81 -9.74 -0.97
CA THR A 106 10.77 -9.12 0.37
C THR A 106 9.75 -8.00 0.37
N PHE A 107 8.75 -8.13 1.23
CA PHE A 107 7.71 -7.12 1.43
C PHE A 107 7.94 -6.38 2.74
N SER A 108 7.70 -5.07 2.74
CA SER A 108 7.77 -4.25 3.93
C SER A 108 6.59 -3.30 3.98
N PHE A 109 6.21 -2.90 5.19
CA PHE A 109 5.09 -1.99 5.41
C PHE A 109 5.50 -0.90 6.39
N ALA A 110 5.01 0.30 6.16
CA ALA A 110 5.18 1.41 7.10
C ALA A 110 3.99 2.34 7.02
N GLU A 111 3.68 2.98 8.14
CA GLU A 111 2.64 4.01 8.21
C GLU A 111 3.29 5.37 8.38
N TYR A 112 2.90 6.31 7.54
CA TYR A 112 3.38 7.69 7.57
C TYR A 112 2.22 8.58 8.03
N THR A 113 2.34 9.11 9.23
CA THR A 113 1.27 9.92 9.85
C THR A 113 1.67 11.39 9.85
N VAL A 114 0.75 12.26 9.43
CA VAL A 114 0.94 13.71 9.50
C VAL A 114 0.62 14.19 10.90
N ALA A 115 1.57 14.85 11.51
CA ALA A 115 1.42 15.38 12.87
C ALA A 115 0.52 16.62 12.92
#